data_33d80e014f8593829cc619070c7eb649
#
_entry.id   33d80e014f8593829cc619070c7eb649
#
_cell.length_a   1.000
_cell.length_b   1.000
_cell.length_c   1.000
_cell.angle_alpha   90.00
_cell.angle_beta   90.00
_cell.angle_gamma   90.00
#
_symmetry.space_group_name_H-M   'P 1'
#
loop_
_entity.id
_entity.type
_entity.pdbx_description
1 polymer ?
#
loop_
_entity_poly.entity_id
_entity_poly.type
_entity_poly.pdbx_seq_one_letter_code
_entity_poly.pdbx_strand_id
1 'polypeptide(L)'
;ELYEKGVKSGFKKGLLISIGSLNKLKHIEVYKDGKLNGKPTIDEEYRNKYSPFYWNIISKVRNLMMRVYEELGEDFYMWLTDCAFVHPDKTKAVEKIFKEEGYPYKIYKAEFTYFDGLQVNWYDFKSKNPKGMPISNRHIENDYMTWRAIQDFNTKINSND
;
A
#
# COMPACT_ATOMS: atom_id res chain seq x y z
N GLU A 1 -11.27 11.28 -13.37
CA GLU A 1 -12.59 11.92 -13.43
C GLU A 1 -13.62 11.29 -12.48
N LEU A 2 -13.95 9.98 -12.61
CA LEU A 2 -14.91 9.31 -11.70
C LEU A 2 -14.43 9.31 -10.24
N TYR A 3 -13.14 9.05 -10.01
CA TYR A 3 -12.56 9.08 -8.68
C TYR A 3 -12.65 10.49 -8.05
N GLU A 4 -12.31 11.51 -8.81
CA GLU A 4 -12.39 12.91 -8.34
C GLU A 4 -13.83 13.33 -8.01
N LYS A 5 -14.80 12.95 -8.85
CA LYS A 5 -16.22 13.17 -8.59
C LYS A 5 -16.65 12.45 -7.30
N GLY A 6 -16.24 11.21 -7.11
CA GLY A 6 -16.53 10.43 -5.91
C GLY A 6 -15.93 11.03 -4.63
N VAL A 7 -14.70 11.54 -4.70
CA VAL A 7 -14.06 12.22 -3.56
C VAL A 7 -14.78 13.51 -3.21
N LYS A 8 -15.15 14.32 -4.20
CA LYS A 8 -15.90 15.57 -4.00
C LYS A 8 -17.29 15.33 -3.40
N SER A 9 -17.94 14.23 -3.78
CA SER A 9 -19.25 13.83 -3.24
C SER A 9 -19.20 13.16 -1.87
N GLY A 10 -18.01 13.02 -1.25
CA GLY A 10 -17.83 12.29 0.01
C GLY A 10 -17.87 10.77 -0.10
N PHE A 11 -17.95 10.20 -1.32
CA PHE A 11 -18.07 8.77 -1.58
C PHE A 11 -16.74 8.02 -1.70
N LYS A 12 -15.63 8.64 -1.25
CA LYS A 12 -14.28 8.07 -1.33
C LYS A 12 -14.19 6.64 -0.77
N LYS A 13 -14.79 6.41 0.41
CA LYS A 13 -14.75 5.09 1.05
C LYS A 13 -15.45 4.03 0.20
N GLY A 14 -16.59 4.37 -0.41
CA GLY A 14 -17.31 3.47 -1.33
C GLY A 14 -16.48 3.09 -2.55
N LEU A 15 -15.76 4.04 -3.14
CA LEU A 15 -14.87 3.77 -4.29
C LEU A 15 -13.73 2.83 -3.92
N LEU A 16 -13.09 3.02 -2.76
CA LEU A 16 -12.01 2.15 -2.28
C LEU A 16 -12.51 0.72 -2.01
N ILE A 17 -13.70 0.59 -1.39
CA ILE A 17 -14.34 -0.71 -1.16
C ILE A 17 -14.67 -1.38 -2.50
N SER A 18 -15.19 -0.63 -3.47
CA SER A 18 -15.52 -1.16 -4.80
C SER A 18 -14.28 -1.71 -5.51
N ILE A 19 -13.17 -0.96 -5.51
CA ILE A 19 -11.91 -1.42 -6.11
C ILE A 19 -11.39 -2.68 -5.38
N GLY A 20 -11.37 -2.68 -4.05
CA GLY A 20 -10.94 -3.83 -3.26
C GLY A 20 -11.82 -5.07 -3.49
N SER A 21 -13.11 -4.88 -3.80
CA SER A 21 -14.02 -5.99 -4.06
C SER A 21 -13.76 -6.69 -5.40
N LEU A 22 -13.06 -6.06 -6.36
CA LEU A 22 -12.76 -6.65 -7.66
C LEU A 22 -11.91 -7.94 -7.57
N ASN A 23 -11.10 -8.05 -6.51
CA ASN A 23 -10.29 -9.25 -6.27
C ASN A 23 -10.84 -10.14 -5.15
N LYS A 24 -12.04 -9.87 -4.66
CA LYS A 24 -12.64 -10.67 -3.62
C LYS A 24 -13.09 -12.01 -4.21
N LEU A 25 -12.66 -13.11 -3.58
CA LEU A 25 -13.18 -14.43 -3.92
C LEU A 25 -14.66 -14.48 -3.52
N LYS A 26 -15.51 -14.75 -4.49
CA LYS A 26 -16.92 -15.06 -4.26
C LYS A 26 -17.10 -16.57 -4.26
N HIS A 27 -17.90 -17.05 -3.34
CA HIS A 27 -18.27 -18.45 -3.25
C HIS A 27 -19.71 -18.63 -3.66
N ILE A 28 -19.96 -19.67 -4.44
CA ILE A 28 -21.30 -20.12 -4.82
C ILE A 28 -21.66 -21.23 -3.86
N GLU A 29 -22.74 -21.05 -3.12
CA GLU A 29 -23.32 -22.04 -2.22
C GLU A 29 -24.63 -22.53 -2.82
N VAL A 30 -24.76 -23.84 -2.97
CA VAL A 30 -25.99 -24.48 -3.49
C VAL A 30 -26.75 -25.05 -2.33
N TYR A 31 -28.02 -24.67 -2.19
CA TYR A 31 -28.91 -25.20 -1.18
C TYR A 31 -29.97 -26.08 -1.82
N LYS A 32 -30.23 -27.28 -1.25
CA LYS A 32 -31.31 -28.15 -1.60
C LYS A 32 -32.13 -28.47 -0.34
N ASP A 33 -33.43 -28.26 -0.42
CA ASP A 33 -34.36 -28.47 0.71
C ASP A 33 -33.90 -27.73 2.00
N GLY A 34 -33.39 -26.51 1.85
CA GLY A 34 -32.90 -25.66 2.95
C GLY A 34 -31.55 -26.06 3.56
N LYS A 35 -30.89 -27.09 3.01
CA LYS A 35 -29.57 -27.56 3.45
C LYS A 35 -28.51 -27.28 2.41
N LEU A 36 -27.31 -26.92 2.87
CA LEU A 36 -26.14 -26.73 1.99
C LEU A 36 -25.84 -28.05 1.26
N ASN A 37 -25.85 -28.00 -0.06
CA ASN A 37 -25.60 -29.15 -0.91
C ASN A 37 -24.19 -29.10 -1.50
N GLY A 38 -23.29 -29.85 -0.92
CA GLY A 38 -21.87 -29.87 -1.30
C GLY A 38 -21.02 -28.79 -0.63
N LYS A 39 -19.80 -28.65 -1.12
CA LYS A 39 -18.86 -27.59 -0.66
C LYS A 39 -19.03 -26.33 -1.50
N PRO A 40 -18.91 -25.14 -0.89
CA PRO A 40 -18.86 -23.91 -1.66
C PRO A 40 -17.77 -23.95 -2.74
N THR A 41 -18.10 -23.48 -3.92
CA THR A 41 -17.16 -23.38 -5.05
C THR A 41 -16.84 -21.93 -5.34
N ILE A 42 -15.68 -21.65 -5.94
CA ILE A 42 -15.31 -20.29 -6.33
C ILE A 42 -16.12 -19.89 -7.57
N ASP A 43 -16.64 -18.68 -7.56
CA ASP A 43 -17.23 -18.04 -8.74
C ASP A 43 -16.13 -17.66 -9.73
N GLU A 44 -15.76 -18.60 -10.59
CA GLU A 44 -14.68 -18.41 -11.57
C GLU A 44 -15.05 -17.38 -12.64
N GLU A 45 -16.32 -17.25 -12.99
CA GLU A 45 -16.77 -16.23 -13.94
C GLU A 45 -16.52 -14.83 -13.38
N TYR A 46 -16.91 -14.59 -12.14
CA TYR A 46 -16.66 -13.33 -11.46
C TYR A 46 -15.14 -13.05 -11.34
N ARG A 47 -14.37 -14.04 -10.92
CA ARG A 47 -12.93 -13.95 -10.78
C ARG A 47 -12.27 -13.57 -12.09
N ASN A 48 -12.54 -14.28 -13.17
CA ASN A 48 -11.93 -14.06 -14.48
C ASN A 48 -12.32 -12.71 -15.07
N LYS A 49 -13.52 -12.22 -14.77
CA LYS A 49 -14.01 -10.94 -15.26
C LYS A 49 -13.38 -9.74 -14.52
N TYR A 50 -13.21 -9.80 -13.21
CA TYR A 50 -12.91 -8.63 -12.39
C TYR A 50 -11.48 -8.60 -11.80
N SER A 51 -10.87 -9.73 -11.49
CA SER A 51 -9.51 -9.77 -10.98
C SER A 51 -8.47 -9.11 -11.90
N PRO A 52 -8.55 -9.21 -13.23
CA PRO A 52 -7.59 -8.53 -14.11
C PRO A 52 -7.56 -7.01 -13.92
N PHE A 53 -8.71 -6.37 -13.64
CA PHE A 53 -8.76 -4.93 -13.35
C PHE A 53 -8.04 -4.58 -12.05
N TYR A 54 -8.26 -5.36 -11.01
CA TYR A 54 -7.56 -5.20 -9.74
C TYR A 54 -6.04 -5.32 -9.92
N TRP A 55 -5.59 -6.39 -10.57
CA TRP A 55 -4.17 -6.63 -10.78
C TRP A 55 -3.52 -5.59 -11.67
N ASN A 56 -4.24 -5.06 -12.65
CA ASN A 56 -3.73 -3.94 -13.46
C ASN A 56 -3.47 -2.69 -12.61
N ILE A 57 -4.39 -2.36 -11.69
CA ILE A 57 -4.22 -1.23 -10.77
C ILE A 57 -2.99 -1.46 -9.87
N ILE A 58 -2.89 -2.64 -9.25
CA ILE A 58 -1.79 -2.97 -8.34
C ILE A 58 -0.45 -2.98 -9.08
N SER A 59 -0.39 -3.54 -10.28
CA SER A 59 0.84 -3.57 -11.10
C SER A 59 1.32 -2.18 -11.47
N LYS A 60 0.42 -1.26 -11.82
CA LYS A 60 0.79 0.13 -12.11
C LYS A 60 1.40 0.82 -10.89
N VAL A 61 0.80 0.65 -9.70
CA VAL A 61 1.35 1.21 -8.46
C VAL A 61 2.72 0.61 -8.15
N ARG A 62 2.86 -0.71 -8.29
CA ARG A 62 4.16 -1.39 -8.09
C ARG A 62 5.23 -0.88 -9.06
N ASN A 63 4.91 -0.74 -10.34
CA ASN A 63 5.85 -0.23 -11.34
C ASN A 63 6.29 1.20 -11.01
N LEU A 64 5.37 2.04 -10.55
CA LEU A 64 5.71 3.38 -10.07
C LEU A 64 6.69 3.33 -8.90
N MET A 65 6.43 2.50 -7.88
CA MET A 65 7.31 2.34 -6.72
C MET A 65 8.68 1.77 -7.13
N MET A 66 8.72 0.80 -8.04
CA MET A 66 9.97 0.27 -8.59
C MET A 66 10.77 1.35 -9.31
N ARG A 67 10.13 2.18 -10.13
CA ARG A 67 10.81 3.31 -10.79
C ARG A 67 11.41 4.28 -9.77
N VAL A 68 10.68 4.59 -8.70
CA VAL A 68 11.20 5.43 -7.60
C VAL A 68 12.40 4.76 -6.93
N TYR A 69 12.33 3.47 -6.66
CA TYR A 69 13.42 2.70 -6.07
C TYR A 69 14.67 2.69 -6.96
N GLU A 70 14.52 2.43 -8.26
CA GLU A 70 15.61 2.39 -9.22
C GLU A 70 16.31 3.75 -9.37
N GLU A 71 15.54 4.85 -9.33
CA GLU A 71 16.08 6.21 -9.41
C GLU A 71 16.82 6.64 -8.13
N LEU A 72 16.36 6.21 -6.96
CA LEU A 72 16.87 6.71 -5.68
C LEU A 72 17.88 5.78 -5.01
N GLY A 73 17.90 4.50 -5.32
CA GLY A 73 18.78 3.51 -4.70
C GLY A 73 18.69 3.53 -3.18
N GLU A 74 19.81 3.79 -2.50
CA GLU A 74 19.90 3.78 -1.03
C GLU A 74 19.10 4.91 -0.34
N ASP A 75 18.71 5.96 -1.06
CA ASP A 75 17.88 7.03 -0.54
C ASP A 75 16.39 6.69 -0.54
N PHE A 76 16.03 5.54 -1.07
CA PHE A 76 14.71 4.94 -0.94
C PHE A 76 14.70 4.00 0.26
N TYR A 77 13.90 4.25 1.27
CA TYR A 77 13.91 3.44 2.50
C TYR A 77 12.95 2.27 2.47
N MET A 78 11.72 2.51 2.08
CA MET A 78 10.71 1.47 1.94
C MET A 78 9.49 1.96 1.17
N TRP A 79 8.65 1.05 0.77
CA TRP A 79 7.30 1.41 0.34
C TRP A 79 6.23 0.60 1.08
N LEU A 80 5.07 1.20 1.25
CA LEU A 80 3.86 0.58 1.80
C LEU A 80 2.72 0.84 0.82
N THR A 81 2.27 -0.19 0.13
CA THR A 81 1.19 -0.15 -0.87
C THR A 81 1.39 0.94 -1.93
N ASP A 82 1.01 2.18 -1.64
CA ASP A 82 1.05 3.35 -2.51
C ASP A 82 1.83 4.54 -1.90
N CYS A 83 2.62 4.28 -0.87
CA CYS A 83 3.40 5.28 -0.16
C CYS A 83 4.89 4.92 -0.19
N ALA A 84 5.73 5.79 -0.73
CA ALA A 84 7.18 5.67 -0.69
C ALA A 84 7.78 6.51 0.45
N PHE A 85 8.70 5.93 1.22
CA PHE A 85 9.49 6.60 2.24
C PHE A 85 10.90 6.80 1.69
N VAL A 86 11.32 8.04 1.61
CA VAL A 86 12.58 8.41 0.95
C VAL A 86 13.34 9.45 1.76
N HIS A 87 14.63 9.58 1.48
CA HIS A 87 15.43 10.66 2.09
C HIS A 87 14.83 12.03 1.74
N PRO A 88 14.74 12.97 2.70
CA PRO A 88 14.12 14.29 2.50
C PRO A 88 14.63 15.06 1.29
N ASP A 89 15.95 15.01 1.04
CA ASP A 89 16.60 15.73 -0.08
C ASP A 89 16.18 15.19 -1.46
N LYS A 90 15.61 13.97 -1.52
CA LYS A 90 15.15 13.31 -2.75
C LYS A 90 13.67 13.54 -3.06
N THR A 91 12.97 14.26 -2.20
CA THR A 91 11.53 14.53 -2.40
C THR A 91 11.22 15.11 -3.78
N LYS A 92 12.04 16.07 -4.27
CA LYS A 92 11.83 16.67 -5.59
C LYS A 92 11.98 15.68 -6.76
N ALA A 93 12.91 14.73 -6.65
CA ALA A 93 13.09 13.69 -7.66
C ALA A 93 11.85 12.77 -7.72
N VAL A 94 11.32 12.38 -6.56
CA VAL A 94 10.08 11.59 -6.48
C VAL A 94 8.88 12.36 -7.04
N GLU A 95 8.73 13.63 -6.69
CA GLU A 95 7.67 14.48 -7.26
C GLU A 95 7.71 14.53 -8.79
N LYS A 96 8.92 14.62 -9.36
CA LYS A 96 9.11 14.60 -10.82
C LYS A 96 8.59 13.29 -11.41
N ILE A 97 8.97 12.15 -10.84
CA ILE A 97 8.52 10.82 -11.30
C ILE A 97 7.00 10.72 -11.26
N PHE A 98 6.37 11.10 -10.13
CA PHE A 98 4.91 11.04 -10.00
C PHE A 98 4.18 11.94 -11.02
N LYS A 99 4.74 13.13 -11.30
CA LYS A 99 4.20 14.04 -12.32
C LYS A 99 4.32 13.46 -13.72
N GLU A 100 5.48 12.89 -14.07
CA GLU A 100 5.71 12.26 -15.36
C GLU A 100 4.75 11.08 -15.61
N GLU A 101 4.50 10.28 -14.57
CA GLU A 101 3.57 9.16 -14.64
C GLU A 101 2.09 9.57 -14.49
N GLY A 102 1.82 10.87 -14.27
CA GLY A 102 0.46 11.40 -14.14
C GLY A 102 -0.26 11.03 -12.86
N TYR A 103 0.46 10.64 -11.80
CA TYR A 103 -0.13 10.28 -10.51
C TYR A 103 -0.25 11.49 -9.59
N PRO A 104 -1.41 11.71 -8.96
CA PRO A 104 -1.54 12.67 -7.88
C PRO A 104 -0.81 12.15 -6.63
N TYR A 105 -0.17 13.05 -5.90
CA TYR A 105 0.57 12.70 -4.69
C TYR A 105 0.32 13.69 -3.56
N LYS A 106 0.68 13.27 -2.35
CA LYS A 106 0.78 14.10 -1.15
C LYS A 106 2.11 13.82 -0.48
N ILE A 107 2.69 14.85 0.12
CA ILE A 107 3.94 14.75 0.86
C ILE A 107 3.62 14.80 2.35
N TYR A 108 4.24 13.89 3.09
CA TYR A 108 4.18 13.82 4.54
C TYR A 108 5.60 13.83 5.09
N LYS A 109 5.80 14.44 6.26
CA LYS A 109 7.00 14.19 7.04
C LYS A 109 6.85 12.85 7.74
N ALA A 110 7.85 11.98 7.64
CA ALA A 110 7.87 10.70 8.33
C ALA A 110 9.13 10.58 9.20
N GLU A 111 9.02 9.84 10.28
CA GLU A 111 10.10 9.53 11.20
C GLU A 111 10.03 8.05 11.56
N PHE A 112 11.19 7.39 11.57
CA PHE A 112 11.34 6.07 12.15
C PHE A 112 11.68 6.23 13.63
N THR A 113 10.86 5.63 14.50
CA THR A 113 11.06 5.65 15.93
C THR A 113 11.14 4.23 16.46
N TYR A 114 11.88 4.06 17.56
CA TYR A 114 11.98 2.79 18.25
C TYR A 114 11.64 3.01 19.73
N PHE A 115 10.56 2.40 20.20
CA PHE A 115 10.17 2.45 21.60
C PHE A 115 9.76 1.07 22.08
N ASP A 116 8.87 0.41 21.38
CA ASP A 116 8.40 -0.96 21.63
C ASP A 116 8.34 -1.64 20.25
N GLY A 117 9.52 -1.78 19.64
CA GLY A 117 9.68 -2.15 18.25
C GLY A 117 9.87 -0.96 17.31
N LEU A 118 10.35 -1.23 16.09
CA LEU A 118 10.52 -0.21 15.06
C LEU A 118 9.16 0.24 14.55
N GLN A 119 8.95 1.55 14.55
CA GLN A 119 7.74 2.18 14.03
C GLN A 119 8.10 3.25 13.00
N VAL A 120 7.24 3.40 12.01
CA VAL A 120 7.23 4.57 11.13
C VAL A 120 6.03 5.44 11.49
N ASN A 121 6.29 6.70 11.75
CA ASN A 121 5.28 7.71 12.03
C ASN A 121 5.31 8.74 10.89
N TRP A 122 4.14 9.14 10.41
CA TRP A 122 4.04 10.20 9.41
C TRP A 122 3.03 11.26 9.84
N TYR A 123 3.33 12.49 9.46
CA TYR A 123 2.57 13.66 9.84
C TYR A 123 1.87 14.24 8.62
N ASP A 124 0.56 14.28 8.66
CA ASP A 124 -0.21 15.07 7.71
C ASP A 124 -0.17 16.54 8.18
N PHE A 125 0.30 17.44 7.32
CA PHE A 125 0.36 18.88 7.63
C PHE A 125 -0.98 19.50 8.03
N LYS A 126 -2.09 18.83 7.72
CA LYS A 126 -3.46 19.22 8.09
C LYS A 126 -3.97 18.56 9.37
N SER A 127 -3.30 17.52 9.85
CA SER A 127 -3.69 16.77 11.04
C SER A 127 -2.75 17.08 12.19
N LYS A 128 -3.31 17.39 13.37
CA LYS A 128 -2.52 17.60 14.60
C LYS A 128 -1.96 16.28 15.17
N ASN A 129 -2.50 15.14 14.76
CA ASN A 129 -2.11 13.84 15.26
C ASN A 129 -1.26 13.10 14.23
N PRO A 130 -0.11 12.56 14.61
CA PRO A 130 0.67 11.70 13.74
C PRO A 130 -0.13 10.42 13.46
N LYS A 131 0.04 9.88 12.27
CA LYS A 131 -0.32 8.51 11.95
C LYS A 131 0.93 7.68 12.08
N GLY A 132 0.81 6.49 12.63
CA GLY A 132 1.94 5.60 12.83
C GLY A 132 1.58 4.15 12.56
N MET A 133 2.60 3.37 12.30
CA MET A 133 2.48 1.95 12.04
C MET A 133 3.72 1.22 12.54
N PRO A 134 3.57 0.12 13.30
CA PRO A 134 4.69 -0.73 13.66
C PRO A 134 5.28 -1.39 12.40
N ILE A 135 6.59 -1.45 12.33
CA ILE A 135 7.32 -2.19 11.32
C ILE A 135 7.64 -3.57 11.88
N SER A 136 7.21 -4.61 11.21
CA SER A 136 7.43 -6.00 11.56
C SER A 136 8.19 -6.73 10.45
N ASN A 137 8.64 -7.96 10.72
CA ASN A 137 9.26 -8.81 9.70
C ASN A 137 8.37 -8.99 8.47
N ARG A 138 7.05 -9.02 8.65
CA ARG A 138 6.10 -9.08 7.54
C ARG A 138 6.25 -7.90 6.57
N HIS A 139 6.51 -6.70 7.09
CA HIS A 139 6.73 -5.52 6.23
C HIS A 139 8.06 -5.61 5.50
N ILE A 140 9.11 -6.16 6.17
CA ILE A 140 10.41 -6.39 5.55
C ILE A 140 10.29 -7.39 4.39
N GLU A 141 9.49 -8.44 4.55
CA GLU A 141 9.31 -9.50 3.57
C GLU A 141 8.39 -9.13 2.41
N ASN A 142 7.32 -8.38 2.68
CA ASN A 142 6.24 -8.13 1.73
C ASN A 142 6.19 -6.70 1.18
N ASP A 143 6.71 -5.74 1.96
CA ASP A 143 6.72 -4.32 1.62
C ASP A 143 8.18 -3.91 1.46
N TYR A 144 8.72 -3.97 0.29
CA TYR A 144 10.10 -3.70 -0.05
C TYR A 144 10.77 -2.63 0.83
N MET A 145 11.62 -3.10 1.74
CA MET A 145 12.55 -2.26 2.49
C MET A 145 13.92 -2.30 1.83
N THR A 146 14.58 -1.17 1.74
CA THR A 146 15.96 -1.14 1.27
C THR A 146 16.89 -1.80 2.27
N TRP A 147 18.04 -2.23 1.79
CA TRP A 147 19.12 -2.76 2.63
C TRP A 147 19.44 -1.84 3.83
N ARG A 148 19.48 -0.55 3.62
CA ARG A 148 19.75 0.44 4.68
C ARG A 148 18.67 0.43 5.77
N ALA A 149 17.41 0.45 5.36
CA ALA A 149 16.29 0.37 6.31
C ALA A 149 16.27 -0.96 7.08
N ILE A 150 16.63 -2.06 6.42
CA ILE A 150 16.76 -3.38 7.05
C ILE A 150 17.91 -3.39 8.06
N GLN A 151 19.06 -2.79 7.73
CA GLN A 151 20.19 -2.67 8.65
C GLN A 151 19.82 -1.85 9.89
N ASP A 152 19.18 -0.68 9.70
CA ASP A 152 18.74 0.17 10.81
C ASP A 152 17.73 -0.56 11.70
N PHE A 153 16.84 -1.34 11.10
CA PHE A 153 15.89 -2.18 11.83
C PHE A 153 16.61 -3.24 12.69
N ASN A 154 17.51 -4.00 12.09
CA ASN A 154 18.24 -5.06 12.77
C ASN A 154 19.17 -4.51 13.87
N THR A 155 19.82 -3.37 13.65
CA THR A 155 20.66 -2.73 14.64
C THR A 155 19.84 -2.30 15.86
N LYS A 156 18.66 -1.76 15.67
CA LYS A 156 17.78 -1.30 16.75
C LYS A 156 17.14 -2.45 17.54
N ILE A 157 16.85 -3.57 16.91
CA ILE A 157 16.41 -4.77 17.62
C ILE A 157 17.52 -5.30 18.51
N ASN A 158 18.74 -5.45 17.97
CA ASN A 158 19.87 -6.05 18.68
C ASN A 158 20.51 -5.13 19.74
N SER A 159 20.22 -3.85 19.75
CA SER A 159 20.73 -2.90 20.75
C SER A 159 19.90 -2.85 22.03
N ASN A 160 18.82 -3.59 22.12
CA ASN A 160 17.91 -3.65 23.28
C ASN A 160 17.96 -5.01 24.03
N ASP A 161 18.84 -5.92 23.62
CA ASP A 161 19.23 -7.10 24.41
C ASP A 161 20.49 -6.79 25.24
#